data_5eb82dd453777c433f72403afaad37d3
#
_entry.id   5eb82dd453777c433f72403afaad37d3
#
_cell.length_a   1.000
_cell.length_b   1.000
_cell.length_c   1.000
_cell.angle_alpha   90.00
_cell.angle_beta   90.00
_cell.angle_gamma   90.00
#
_symmetry.space_group_name_H-M   'P 1'
#
loop_
_entity.id
_entity.type
_entity.pdbx_description
1 polymer ?
#
loop_
_entity_poly.entity_id
_entity_poly.type
_entity_poly.pdbx_seq_one_letter_code
_entity_poly.pdbx_strand_id
1 'polypeptide(L)'
;AMTRDIDWGVPIPIEGWQDNNAKKLYVWFDAVVGYLSASIEWAYRIGEPEAWRTFWTNPDAVSYYFMGKDNITFHSQIWPAELLGYRGEGSREGTVSSARWSCPPKLSRLSI
;
A
#
# COMPACT_ATOMS: atom_id res chain seq x y z
N ALA A 1 -1.13 -14.78 4.30
CA ALA A 1 -0.23 -14.57 5.44
C ALA A 1 0.67 -13.38 5.17
N MET A 2 0.85 -12.49 6.15
CA MET A 2 1.75 -11.33 6.07
C MET A 2 3.22 -11.71 6.29
N THR A 3 3.47 -12.85 6.90
CA THR A 3 4.81 -13.35 7.19
C THR A 3 5.02 -14.75 6.65
N ARG A 4 6.26 -15.10 6.35
CA ARG A 4 6.68 -16.43 5.91
C ARG A 4 7.92 -16.91 6.66
N ASP A 5 8.04 -18.23 6.75
CA ASP A 5 9.23 -18.90 7.29
C ASP A 5 10.28 -18.98 6.19
N ILE A 6 11.08 -17.94 6.11
CA ILE A 6 12.18 -17.78 5.15
C ILE A 6 13.36 -17.09 5.85
N ASP A 7 14.56 -17.41 5.42
CA ASP A 7 15.81 -16.90 5.99
C ASP A 7 16.26 -15.56 5.42
N TRP A 8 15.63 -15.09 4.35
CA TRP A 8 15.91 -13.83 3.69
C TRP A 8 14.66 -12.93 3.62
N GLY A 9 14.84 -11.62 3.53
CA GLY A 9 13.74 -10.65 3.41
C GLY A 9 13.72 -9.62 4.54
N VAL A 10 12.65 -8.84 4.59
CA VAL A 10 12.48 -7.76 5.55
C VAL A 10 12.16 -8.34 6.94
N PRO A 11 12.93 -8.01 7.98
CA PRO A 11 12.63 -8.42 9.35
C PRO A 11 11.29 -7.87 9.82
N ILE A 12 10.66 -8.57 10.76
CA ILE A 12 9.44 -8.07 11.39
C ILE A 12 9.83 -6.93 12.35
N PRO A 13 9.33 -5.69 12.17
CA PRO A 13 9.75 -4.52 12.92
C PRO A 13 9.01 -4.43 14.28
N ILE A 14 9.02 -5.53 15.03
CA ILE A 14 8.41 -5.61 16.36
C ILE A 14 9.51 -6.01 17.35
N GLU A 15 9.53 -5.38 18.53
CA GLU A 15 10.48 -5.70 19.58
C GLU A 15 10.44 -7.20 19.93
N GLY A 16 11.60 -7.82 19.99
CA GLY A 16 11.74 -9.27 20.23
C GLY A 16 11.61 -10.14 18.96
N TRP A 17 11.26 -9.56 17.79
CA TRP A 17 11.15 -10.28 16.53
C TRP A 17 12.19 -9.88 15.48
N GLN A 18 12.91 -8.79 15.72
CA GLN A 18 13.89 -8.24 14.77
C GLN A 18 15.04 -9.21 14.46
N ASP A 19 15.49 -9.95 15.46
CA ASP A 19 16.57 -10.93 15.34
C ASP A 19 16.04 -12.36 15.03
N ASN A 20 14.74 -12.53 14.88
CA ASN A 20 14.15 -13.81 14.55
C ASN A 20 14.35 -14.12 13.06
N ASN A 21 15.32 -14.96 12.77
CA ASN A 21 15.62 -15.39 11.41
C ASN A 21 14.60 -16.40 10.84
N ALA A 22 13.67 -16.88 11.65
CA ALA A 22 12.68 -17.86 11.23
C ALA A 22 11.49 -17.25 10.49
N LYS A 23 11.22 -15.94 10.68
CA LYS A 23 10.09 -15.27 10.05
C LYS A 23 10.47 -13.91 9.46
N LYS A 24 10.06 -13.70 8.21
CA LYS A 24 10.21 -12.42 7.50
C LYS A 24 8.87 -11.95 6.96
N LEU A 25 8.78 -10.66 6.64
CA LEU A 25 7.63 -10.12 5.92
C LEU A 25 7.55 -10.77 4.53
N TYR A 26 6.35 -11.13 4.14
CA TYR A 26 6.11 -11.71 2.82
C TYR A 26 6.17 -10.62 1.76
N VAL A 27 6.94 -10.86 0.71
CA VAL A 27 7.22 -9.87 -0.34
C VAL A 27 5.97 -9.22 -0.95
N TRP A 28 4.88 -9.96 -1.10
CA TRP A 28 3.64 -9.41 -1.65
C TRP A 28 2.91 -8.48 -0.68
N PHE A 29 3.14 -8.61 0.61
CA PHE A 29 2.67 -7.62 1.58
C PHE A 29 3.44 -6.30 1.43
N ASP A 30 4.75 -6.38 1.25
CA ASP A 30 5.63 -5.22 1.08
C ASP A 30 5.51 -4.59 -0.32
N ALA A 31 5.27 -5.40 -1.35
CA ALA A 31 5.31 -4.96 -2.75
C ALA A 31 4.26 -3.89 -3.08
N VAL A 32 3.07 -3.95 -2.49
CA VAL A 32 1.99 -2.99 -2.80
C VAL A 32 2.25 -1.59 -2.25
N VAL A 33 3.07 -1.47 -1.21
CA VAL A 33 3.51 -0.16 -0.67
C VAL A 33 4.36 0.61 -1.68
N GLY A 34 4.91 -0.09 -2.66
CA GLY A 34 5.71 0.47 -3.75
C GLY A 34 4.98 1.55 -4.55
N TYR A 35 3.66 1.49 -4.65
CA TYR A 35 2.87 2.54 -5.33
C TYR A 35 3.02 3.90 -4.64
N LEU A 36 2.90 3.91 -3.31
CA LEU A 36 3.08 5.12 -2.52
C LEU A 36 4.53 5.57 -2.53
N SER A 37 5.47 4.66 -2.33
CA SER A 37 6.91 4.94 -2.33
C SER A 37 7.37 5.54 -3.66
N ALA A 38 6.89 5.02 -4.79
CA ALA A 38 7.20 5.57 -6.11
C ALA A 38 6.66 6.98 -6.31
N SER A 39 5.47 7.27 -5.78
CA SER A 39 4.88 8.61 -5.86
C SER A 39 5.66 9.61 -5.00
N ILE A 40 6.12 9.20 -3.82
CA ILE A 40 6.98 10.01 -2.95
C ILE A 40 8.32 10.28 -3.62
N GLU A 41 8.97 9.25 -4.16
CA GLU A 41 10.24 9.37 -4.87
C GLU A 41 10.12 10.31 -6.08
N TRP A 42 9.04 10.19 -6.86
CA TRP A 42 8.75 11.10 -7.97
C TRP A 42 8.66 12.55 -7.49
N ALA A 43 7.94 12.81 -6.41
CA ALA A 43 7.78 14.14 -5.83
C ALA A 43 9.12 14.76 -5.42
N TYR A 44 10.00 13.97 -4.82
CA TYR A 44 11.37 14.41 -4.50
C TYR A 44 12.17 14.75 -5.76
N ARG A 45 12.08 13.93 -6.80
CA ARG A 45 12.84 14.14 -8.05
C ARG A 45 12.45 15.41 -8.79
N ILE A 46 11.17 15.82 -8.73
CA ILE A 46 10.71 17.07 -9.34
C ILE A 46 10.95 18.30 -8.45
N GLY A 47 11.51 18.12 -7.26
CA GLY A 47 11.77 19.21 -6.31
C GLY A 47 10.54 19.69 -5.53
N GLU A 48 9.46 18.95 -5.57
CA GLU A 48 8.18 19.24 -4.87
C GLU A 48 7.82 18.10 -3.90
N PRO A 49 8.45 17.99 -2.72
CA PRO A 49 8.34 16.83 -1.83
C PRO A 49 6.92 16.46 -1.40
N GLU A 50 5.98 17.40 -1.45
CA GLU A 50 4.57 17.20 -1.08
C GLU A 50 3.65 16.90 -2.27
N ALA A 51 4.16 16.91 -3.51
CA ALA A 51 3.33 16.75 -4.72
C ALA A 51 2.60 15.40 -4.76
N TRP A 52 3.17 14.34 -4.16
CA TRP A 52 2.52 13.02 -4.05
C TRP A 52 1.16 13.07 -3.35
N ARG A 53 0.94 14.03 -2.44
CA ARG A 53 -0.32 14.18 -1.71
C ARG A 53 -1.48 14.56 -2.62
N THR A 54 -1.21 15.23 -3.74
CA THR A 54 -2.23 15.58 -4.74
C THR A 54 -2.98 14.35 -5.26
N PHE A 55 -2.30 13.21 -5.30
CA PHE A 55 -2.89 11.96 -5.76
C PHE A 55 -3.45 11.11 -4.60
N TRP A 56 -2.78 11.12 -3.45
CA TRP A 56 -3.06 10.17 -2.36
C TRP A 56 -3.96 10.72 -1.26
N THR A 57 -4.01 12.04 -1.09
CA THR A 57 -4.83 12.67 -0.04
C THR A 57 -5.98 13.51 -0.60
N ASN A 58 -6.03 13.71 -1.91
CA ASN A 58 -7.12 14.43 -2.56
C ASN A 58 -8.39 13.57 -2.58
N PRO A 59 -9.52 14.03 -1.99
CA PRO A 59 -10.77 13.28 -1.96
C PRO A 59 -11.40 13.05 -3.34
N ASP A 60 -11.02 13.87 -4.33
CA ASP A 60 -11.52 13.76 -5.71
C ASP A 60 -10.63 12.88 -6.59
N ALA A 61 -9.47 12.43 -6.08
CA ALA A 61 -8.59 11.55 -6.83
C ALA A 61 -9.20 10.15 -6.95
N VAL A 62 -9.08 9.56 -8.14
CA VAL A 62 -9.54 8.21 -8.43
C VAL A 62 -8.36 7.35 -8.88
N SER A 63 -8.15 6.24 -8.19
CA SER A 63 -7.10 5.28 -8.51
C SER A 63 -7.66 4.09 -9.29
N TYR A 64 -7.03 3.74 -10.40
CA TYR A 64 -7.38 2.58 -11.22
C TYR A 64 -6.23 1.58 -11.17
N TYR A 65 -6.52 0.34 -10.76
CA TYR A 65 -5.56 -0.74 -10.69
C TYR A 65 -5.91 -1.82 -11.71
N PHE A 66 -5.03 -2.06 -12.67
CA PHE A 66 -5.16 -3.11 -13.67
C PHE A 66 -4.25 -4.27 -13.30
N MET A 67 -4.84 -5.46 -13.07
CA MET A 67 -4.09 -6.60 -12.55
C MET A 67 -4.69 -7.92 -12.99
N GLY A 68 -3.87 -8.98 -12.92
CA GLY A 68 -4.36 -10.35 -13.03
C GLY A 68 -5.15 -10.77 -11.78
N LYS A 69 -6.00 -11.77 -11.93
CA LYS A 69 -6.92 -12.25 -10.87
C LYS A 69 -6.21 -12.62 -9.57
N ASP A 70 -5.01 -13.14 -9.65
CA ASP A 70 -4.24 -13.60 -8.48
C ASP A 70 -3.78 -12.43 -7.58
N ASN A 71 -3.78 -11.21 -8.13
CA ASN A 71 -3.40 -9.99 -7.41
C ASN A 71 -4.59 -9.24 -6.78
N ILE A 72 -5.82 -9.69 -7.00
CA ILE A 72 -7.03 -9.02 -6.50
C ILE A 72 -6.99 -8.86 -4.98
N THR A 73 -6.64 -9.92 -4.25
CA THR A 73 -6.58 -9.89 -2.78
C THR A 73 -5.60 -8.84 -2.26
N PHE A 74 -4.44 -8.70 -2.92
CA PHE A 74 -3.43 -7.71 -2.52
C PHE A 74 -3.90 -6.27 -2.73
N HIS A 75 -4.70 -6.02 -3.73
CA HIS A 75 -5.18 -4.69 -4.07
C HIS A 75 -6.54 -4.33 -3.45
N SER A 76 -7.39 -5.32 -3.17
CA SER A 76 -8.72 -5.09 -2.60
C SER A 76 -8.78 -5.22 -1.07
N GLN A 77 -7.83 -5.90 -0.45
CA GLN A 77 -7.80 -6.14 0.99
C GLN A 77 -6.51 -5.62 1.65
N ILE A 78 -5.35 -6.09 1.21
CA ILE A 78 -4.08 -5.77 1.87
C ILE A 78 -3.71 -4.32 1.67
N TRP A 79 -3.66 -3.84 0.43
CA TRP A 79 -3.31 -2.45 0.14
C TRP A 79 -4.23 -1.42 0.81
N PRO A 80 -5.57 -1.54 0.78
CA PRO A 80 -6.43 -0.67 1.57
C PRO A 80 -6.18 -0.72 3.07
N ALA A 81 -5.88 -1.91 3.62
CA ALA A 81 -5.59 -2.06 5.03
C ALA A 81 -4.27 -1.37 5.41
N GLU A 82 -3.25 -1.44 4.57
CA GLU A 82 -1.99 -0.72 4.76
C GLU A 82 -2.19 0.80 4.73
N LEU A 83 -2.96 1.30 3.76
CA LEU A 83 -3.29 2.73 3.68
C LEU A 83 -4.06 3.23 4.92
N LEU A 84 -5.01 2.43 5.42
CA LEU A 84 -5.74 2.75 6.65
C LEU A 84 -4.85 2.70 7.90
N GLY A 85 -3.87 1.82 7.93
CA GLY A 85 -2.90 1.70 9.01
C GLY A 85 -1.78 2.74 8.96
N TYR A 86 -1.52 3.30 7.78
CA TYR A 86 -0.48 4.29 7.59
C TYR A 86 -0.85 5.62 8.24
N ARG A 87 -0.21 5.91 9.37
CA ARG A 87 -0.31 7.19 10.08
C ARG A 87 1.02 7.92 9.98
N GLY A 88 1.55 8.11 8.78
CA GLY A 88 2.91 8.61 8.56
C GLY A 88 3.27 9.78 9.48
N GLU A 89 4.51 9.78 10.00
CA GLU A 89 5.09 10.94 10.66
C GLU A 89 5.09 12.10 9.66
N GLY A 90 4.23 13.07 9.87
CA GLY A 90 3.97 14.18 8.95
C GLY A 90 2.50 14.34 8.59
N SER A 91 1.66 13.37 8.85
CA SER A 91 0.22 13.56 8.85
C SER A 91 -0.27 14.17 10.17
N ARG A 92 0.27 15.35 10.51
CA ARG A 92 -0.50 16.27 11.31
C ARG A 92 -1.63 16.72 10.38
N GLU A 93 -2.83 16.17 10.62
CA GLU A 93 -4.06 16.53 9.92
C GLU A 93 -4.11 16.09 8.45
N GLY A 94 -4.49 14.88 8.22
CA GLY A 94 -4.82 14.35 6.91
C GLY A 94 -4.66 12.86 6.91
N THR A 95 -5.66 12.17 7.40
CA THR A 95 -5.88 10.76 7.08
C THR A 95 -5.64 10.62 5.59
N VAL A 96 -4.75 9.73 5.18
CA VAL A 96 -4.76 9.27 3.79
C VAL A 96 -6.21 8.90 3.56
N SER A 97 -6.90 9.71 2.78
CA SER A 97 -8.32 9.52 2.53
C SER A 97 -8.44 8.07 2.15
N SER A 98 -9.19 7.31 2.93
CA SER A 98 -9.61 5.98 2.50
C SER A 98 -10.33 6.24 1.20
N ALA A 99 -9.57 6.22 0.12
CA ALA A 99 -10.06 6.47 -1.22
C ALA A 99 -11.31 5.65 -1.30
N ARG A 100 -12.43 6.30 -1.51
CA ARG A 100 -13.74 5.67 -1.52
C ARG A 100 -13.65 4.53 -2.54
N TRP A 101 -13.41 3.33 -2.04
CA TRP A 101 -13.32 2.11 -2.82
C TRP A 101 -14.73 1.79 -3.34
N SER A 102 -15.21 2.64 -4.22
CA SER A 102 -16.39 2.35 -5.01
C SER A 102 -15.91 1.59 -6.23
N CYS A 103 -15.99 0.27 -6.15
CA CYS A 103 -15.96 -0.52 -7.37
C CYS A 103 -17.11 0.01 -8.26
N PRO A 104 -16.82 0.59 -9.43
CA PRO A 104 -17.89 1.05 -10.31
C PRO A 104 -18.78 -0.16 -10.63
N PRO A 105 -20.10 -0.03 -10.56
CA PRO A 105 -21.03 -1.14 -10.69
C PRO A 105 -20.95 -1.91 -12.03
N LYS A 106 -20.18 -1.40 -12.98
CA LYS A 106 -19.92 -2.07 -14.27
C LYS A 106 -18.76 -3.07 -14.25
N LEU A 107 -17.86 -3.00 -13.28
CA LEU A 107 -16.75 -3.97 -13.15
C LEU A 107 -17.13 -5.19 -12.30
N SER A 108 -18.21 -5.13 -11.54
CA SER A 108 -18.76 -6.28 -10.82
C SER A 108 -19.40 -7.33 -11.75
N ARG A 109 -19.50 -7.08 -13.04
CA ARG A 109 -20.03 -8.00 -14.06
C ARG A 109 -18.96 -8.68 -14.92
N LEU A 110 -17.70 -8.50 -14.63
CA LEU A 110 -16.68 -9.40 -15.18
C LEU A 110 -16.71 -10.69 -14.37
N SER A 111 -17.77 -11.48 -14.63
CA SER A 111 -17.81 -12.89 -14.26
C SER A 111 -16.66 -13.58 -14.96
N ILE A 112 -15.84 -14.24 -14.18
CA ILE A 112 -14.84 -15.23 -14.56
C ILE A 112 -15.57 -16.43 -15.17
#